data_d610b6ea0560c4e5bd48fdcfc0d48ee1
#
_entry.id   d610b6ea0560c4e5bd48fdcfc0d48ee1
#
_cell.length_a   1.000
_cell.length_b   1.000
_cell.length_c   1.000
_cell.angle_alpha   90.00
_cell.angle_beta   90.00
_cell.angle_gamma   90.00
#
_symmetry.space_group_name_H-M   'P 1'
#
loop_
_entity.id
_entity.type
_entity.pdbx_description
1 polymer ?
#
loop_
_entity_poly.entity_id
_entity_poly.type
_entity_poly.pdbx_seq_one_letter_code
_entity_poly.pdbx_strand_id
1 'polypeptide(L)'
;MHRAIEVQVVSGRSMPVPVICAYARTPVGKFRGSLSEFSAVELGIMAVKEVCSRSGINPEEGVVDQLYMGQVLQAGCGQAPARQVAIGAGLPVTTPCTTINKVCGSSLKAAMIAATEIRAGVSEVVIVGGMESMTNAPHISRNVAKGKDVPFGSLESV
;
A
#
# COMPACT_ATOMS: atom_id res chain seq x y z
N MET A 1 -20.04 -0.14 -34.71
CA MET A 1 -20.57 -1.38 -34.08
C MET A 1 -20.04 -1.43 -32.64
N HIS A 2 -20.81 -0.91 -31.68
CA HIS A 2 -20.42 -0.91 -30.26
C HIS A 2 -20.85 -2.26 -29.68
N ARG A 3 -19.87 -3.09 -29.29
CA ARG A 3 -20.19 -4.27 -28.47
C ARG A 3 -20.46 -3.81 -27.06
N ALA A 4 -21.66 -3.92 -26.59
CA ALA A 4 -21.99 -3.81 -25.18
C ALA A 4 -21.28 -4.93 -24.42
N ILE A 5 -20.59 -4.56 -23.31
CA ILE A 5 -20.04 -5.53 -22.37
C ILE A 5 -21.22 -6.04 -21.56
N GLU A 6 -21.63 -7.27 -21.81
CA GLU A 6 -22.67 -7.95 -21.05
C GLU A 6 -22.04 -8.50 -19.76
N VAL A 7 -22.41 -7.92 -18.63
CA VAL A 7 -22.03 -8.46 -17.32
C VAL A 7 -23.07 -9.51 -16.94
N GLN A 8 -22.72 -10.79 -17.11
CA GLN A 8 -23.57 -11.87 -16.60
C GLN A 8 -23.46 -11.95 -15.07
N VAL A 9 -24.53 -11.61 -14.39
CA VAL A 9 -24.67 -11.88 -12.96
C VAL A 9 -25.09 -13.34 -12.80
N VAL A 10 -24.15 -14.19 -12.38
CA VAL A 10 -24.45 -15.57 -12.00
C VAL A 10 -25.19 -15.54 -10.66
N SER A 11 -26.50 -15.68 -10.68
CA SER A 11 -27.32 -15.77 -9.47
C SER A 11 -27.18 -17.18 -8.86
N GLY A 12 -26.87 -17.26 -7.55
CA GLY A 12 -26.98 -18.52 -6.80
C GLY A 12 -25.91 -18.82 -5.75
N ARG A 13 -24.76 -18.11 -5.72
CA ARG A 13 -23.80 -18.23 -4.61
C ARG A 13 -23.96 -17.04 -3.66
N SER A 14 -24.16 -17.32 -2.36
CA SER A 14 -24.02 -16.27 -1.36
C SER A 14 -22.61 -15.69 -1.46
N MET A 15 -22.49 -14.37 -1.71
CA MET A 15 -21.18 -13.73 -1.76
C MET A 15 -20.50 -13.85 -0.40
N PRO A 16 -19.21 -14.20 -0.34
CA PRO A 16 -18.46 -14.20 0.91
C PRO A 16 -18.54 -12.83 1.59
N VAL A 17 -18.68 -12.84 2.91
CA VAL A 17 -18.65 -11.60 3.69
C VAL A 17 -17.22 -11.35 4.16
N PRO A 18 -16.55 -10.29 3.68
CA PRO A 18 -15.21 -9.96 4.15
C PRO A 18 -15.25 -9.58 5.63
N VAL A 19 -14.30 -10.11 6.39
CA VAL A 19 -14.12 -9.84 7.81
C VAL A 19 -12.71 -9.34 8.10
N ILE A 20 -12.53 -8.54 9.15
CA ILE A 20 -11.21 -8.11 9.63
C ILE A 20 -10.76 -9.10 10.70
N CYS A 21 -9.71 -9.89 10.41
CA CYS A 21 -9.17 -10.90 11.31
C CYS A 21 -8.15 -10.33 12.29
N ALA A 22 -7.33 -9.37 11.85
CA ALA A 22 -6.31 -8.74 12.68
C ALA A 22 -6.04 -7.31 12.20
N TYR A 23 -5.47 -6.51 13.10
CA TYR A 23 -5.00 -5.17 12.77
C TYR A 23 -3.73 -4.83 13.56
N ALA A 24 -2.90 -3.98 12.97
CA ALA A 24 -1.70 -3.44 13.59
C ALA A 24 -1.46 -2.01 13.12
N ARG A 25 -0.82 -1.21 13.95
CA ARG A 25 -0.46 0.15 13.62
C ARG A 25 0.79 0.56 14.38
N THR A 26 1.71 1.25 13.71
CA THR A 26 2.78 1.98 14.38
C THR A 26 2.20 3.18 15.16
N PRO A 27 2.92 3.75 16.13
CA PRO A 27 2.59 5.07 16.65
C PRO A 27 2.52 6.11 15.53
N VAL A 28 1.75 7.17 15.72
CA VAL A 28 1.78 8.33 14.82
C VAL A 28 2.92 9.24 15.28
N GLY A 29 3.98 9.31 14.48
CA GLY A 29 5.13 10.17 14.74
C GLY A 29 4.82 11.64 14.44
N LYS A 30 5.37 12.54 15.25
CA LYS A 30 5.43 13.96 14.95
C LYS A 30 6.38 14.19 13.76
N PHE A 31 6.09 15.19 12.92
CA PHE A 31 7.03 15.61 11.87
C PHE A 31 8.41 15.91 12.46
N ARG A 32 9.45 15.32 11.87
CA ARG A 32 10.84 15.33 12.39
C ARG A 32 10.98 14.83 13.84
N GLY A 33 10.07 13.93 14.26
CA GLY A 33 10.04 13.35 15.60
C GLY A 33 10.69 11.97 15.67
N SER A 34 10.24 11.15 16.63
CA SER A 34 10.84 9.85 16.99
C SER A 34 10.85 8.80 15.87
N LEU A 35 10.01 8.95 14.85
CA LEU A 35 9.97 8.05 13.69
C LEU A 35 10.68 8.62 12.45
N SER A 36 11.43 9.72 12.59
CA SER A 36 12.09 10.40 11.46
C SER A 36 13.16 9.57 10.77
N GLU A 37 13.72 8.59 11.44
CA GLU A 37 14.76 7.69 10.88
C GLU A 37 14.16 6.61 9.97
N PHE A 38 12.86 6.39 10.04
CA PHE A 38 12.18 5.33 9.27
C PHE A 38 11.55 5.89 8.00
N SER A 39 11.83 5.24 6.88
CA SER A 39 11.12 5.46 5.63
C SER A 39 9.66 4.98 5.73
N ALA A 40 8.81 5.42 4.78
CA ALA A 40 7.44 4.93 4.69
C ALA A 40 7.38 3.41 4.52
N VAL A 41 8.28 2.84 3.72
CA VAL A 41 8.37 1.39 3.48
C VAL A 41 8.72 0.63 4.76
N GLU A 42 9.70 1.09 5.53
CA GLU A 42 10.07 0.45 6.80
C GLU A 42 8.95 0.46 7.82
N LEU A 43 8.20 1.57 7.93
CA LEU A 43 7.01 1.64 8.77
C LEU A 43 5.93 0.65 8.29
N GLY A 44 5.75 0.53 6.98
CA GLY A 44 4.85 -0.45 6.37
C GLY A 44 5.26 -1.89 6.68
N ILE A 45 6.55 -2.22 6.58
CA ILE A 45 7.10 -3.53 6.93
C ILE A 45 6.81 -3.90 8.38
N MET A 46 7.04 -2.97 9.31
CA MET A 46 6.76 -3.19 10.74
C MET A 46 5.28 -3.52 10.97
N ALA A 47 4.38 -2.76 10.36
CA ALA A 47 2.94 -2.97 10.51
C ALA A 47 2.49 -4.31 9.90
N VAL A 48 3.01 -4.69 8.73
CA VAL A 48 2.67 -5.96 8.07
C VAL A 48 3.22 -7.15 8.86
N LYS A 49 4.45 -7.10 9.35
CA LYS A 49 4.99 -8.16 10.24
C LYS A 49 4.13 -8.34 11.47
N GLU A 50 3.73 -7.26 12.10
CA GLU A 50 2.91 -7.32 13.32
C GLU A 50 1.50 -7.86 13.03
N VAL A 51 0.87 -7.50 11.91
CA VAL A 51 -0.46 -8.03 11.58
C VAL A 51 -0.39 -9.52 11.24
N CYS A 52 0.65 -9.99 10.58
CA CYS A 52 0.88 -11.42 10.36
C CYS A 52 1.05 -12.17 11.68
N SER A 53 1.86 -11.64 12.59
CA SER A 53 2.04 -12.22 13.93
C SER A 53 0.72 -12.31 14.71
N ARG A 54 -0.09 -11.26 14.71
CA ARG A 54 -1.39 -11.24 15.41
C ARG A 54 -2.44 -12.15 14.80
N SER A 55 -2.42 -12.32 13.50
CA SER A 55 -3.35 -13.21 12.79
C SER A 55 -2.93 -14.67 12.84
N GLY A 56 -1.71 -14.97 13.29
CA GLY A 56 -1.15 -16.31 13.23
C GLY A 56 -0.76 -16.77 11.82
N ILE A 57 -0.73 -15.85 10.85
CA ILE A 57 -0.29 -16.14 9.49
C ILE A 57 1.25 -16.13 9.45
N ASN A 58 1.84 -17.24 9.01
CA ASN A 58 3.22 -17.25 8.60
C ASN A 58 3.33 -16.61 7.20
N PRO A 59 4.00 -15.46 7.04
CA PRO A 59 4.05 -14.78 5.75
C PRO A 59 4.65 -15.62 4.63
N GLU A 60 5.59 -16.53 4.94
CA GLU A 60 6.29 -17.35 3.95
C GLU A 60 5.42 -18.46 3.34
N GLU A 61 4.32 -18.84 3.97
CA GLU A 61 3.45 -19.94 3.52
C GLU A 61 2.59 -19.62 2.30
N GLY A 62 2.62 -18.38 1.81
CA GLY A 62 1.90 -17.99 0.60
C GLY A 62 0.36 -17.94 0.75
N VAL A 63 -0.13 -17.86 1.99
CA VAL A 63 -1.57 -17.77 2.29
C VAL A 63 -2.17 -16.43 1.87
N VAL A 64 -1.33 -15.38 1.75
CA VAL A 64 -1.78 -14.04 1.38
C VAL A 64 -1.87 -13.90 -0.13
N ASP A 65 -3.08 -13.74 -0.65
CA ASP A 65 -3.35 -13.60 -2.08
C ASP A 65 -2.93 -12.25 -2.64
N GLN A 66 -3.09 -11.17 -1.87
CA GLN A 66 -2.83 -9.79 -2.31
C GLN A 66 -2.34 -8.92 -1.15
N LEU A 67 -1.51 -7.94 -1.47
CA LEU A 67 -1.16 -6.86 -0.56
C LEU A 67 -1.42 -5.49 -1.20
N TYR A 68 -2.24 -4.68 -0.56
CA TYR A 68 -2.55 -3.30 -0.98
C TYR A 68 -2.06 -2.29 0.05
N MET A 69 -1.17 -1.39 -0.35
CA MET A 69 -0.68 -0.32 0.53
C MET A 69 -1.01 1.06 -0.05
N GLY A 70 -1.72 1.86 0.74
CA GLY A 70 -1.92 3.27 0.45
C GLY A 70 -0.67 4.09 0.72
N GLN A 71 -0.28 4.94 -0.22
CA GLN A 71 0.81 5.91 -0.05
C GLN A 71 0.60 7.09 -0.98
N VAL A 72 0.79 8.29 -0.48
CA VAL A 72 0.63 9.54 -1.26
C VAL A 72 1.98 10.01 -1.79
N LEU A 73 2.96 10.17 -0.92
CA LEU A 73 4.28 10.72 -1.23
C LEU A 73 5.24 9.59 -1.61
N GLN A 74 5.17 9.18 -2.88
CA GLN A 74 5.95 8.04 -3.39
C GLN A 74 7.30 8.45 -4.00
N ALA A 75 7.52 9.74 -4.23
CA ALA A 75 8.80 10.22 -4.77
C ALA A 75 9.96 9.83 -3.84
N GLY A 76 11.04 9.32 -4.41
CA GLY A 76 12.20 8.85 -3.65
C GLY A 76 12.03 7.51 -2.93
N CYS A 77 10.85 6.89 -2.93
CA CYS A 77 10.61 5.60 -2.27
C CYS A 77 11.01 4.37 -3.13
N GLY A 78 11.55 4.59 -4.31
CA GLY A 78 11.88 3.51 -5.25
C GLY A 78 10.64 2.97 -5.98
N GLN A 79 10.82 1.83 -6.62
CA GLN A 79 9.74 1.22 -7.41
C GLN A 79 8.80 0.41 -6.51
N ALA A 80 7.50 0.51 -6.80
CA ALA A 80 6.46 -0.31 -6.20
C ALA A 80 6.58 -0.43 -4.65
N PRO A 81 6.39 0.65 -3.89
CA PRO A 81 6.58 0.63 -2.43
C PRO A 81 5.81 -0.48 -1.70
N ALA A 82 4.58 -0.80 -2.12
CA ALA A 82 3.84 -1.94 -1.57
C ALA A 82 4.59 -3.27 -1.75
N ARG A 83 5.27 -3.44 -2.90
CA ARG A 83 6.09 -4.63 -3.16
C ARG A 83 7.30 -4.70 -2.23
N GLN A 84 7.94 -3.58 -1.97
CA GLN A 84 9.05 -3.52 -1.01
C GLN A 84 8.57 -3.91 0.39
N VAL A 85 7.38 -3.47 0.79
CA VAL A 85 6.78 -3.86 2.06
C VAL A 85 6.53 -5.36 2.12
N ALA A 86 5.94 -5.95 1.08
CA ALA A 86 5.66 -7.38 1.03
C ALA A 86 6.94 -8.22 1.23
N ILE A 87 7.97 -7.94 0.44
CA ILE A 87 9.26 -8.65 0.51
C ILE A 87 9.92 -8.44 1.87
N GLY A 88 9.97 -7.19 2.37
CA GLY A 88 10.57 -6.87 3.66
C GLY A 88 9.81 -7.49 4.85
N ALA A 89 8.53 -7.77 4.68
CA ALA A 89 7.70 -8.46 5.67
C ALA A 89 7.81 -10.00 5.60
N GLY A 90 8.43 -10.56 4.56
CA GLY A 90 8.61 -11.99 4.38
C GLY A 90 7.53 -12.65 3.51
N LEU A 91 6.66 -11.88 2.84
CA LEU A 91 5.70 -12.46 1.89
C LEU A 91 6.43 -13.00 0.65
N PRO A 92 5.92 -14.09 0.03
CA PRO A 92 6.51 -14.66 -1.15
C PRO A 92 6.67 -13.68 -2.30
N VAL A 93 7.68 -13.89 -3.13
CA VAL A 93 7.87 -13.09 -4.35
C VAL A 93 6.72 -13.22 -5.35
N THR A 94 5.89 -14.22 -5.20
CA THR A 94 4.70 -14.46 -6.02
C THR A 94 3.47 -13.67 -5.56
N THR A 95 3.47 -13.13 -4.32
CA THR A 95 2.33 -12.34 -3.82
C THR A 95 2.19 -11.05 -4.62
N PRO A 96 1.08 -10.81 -5.32
CA PRO A 96 0.82 -9.56 -6.00
C PRO A 96 0.70 -8.39 -5.03
N CYS A 97 1.24 -7.24 -5.42
CA CYS A 97 1.28 -6.06 -4.55
C CYS A 97 0.95 -4.79 -5.32
N THR A 98 0.11 -3.94 -4.78
CA THR A 98 -0.26 -2.68 -5.41
C THR A 98 -0.18 -1.51 -4.44
N THR A 99 0.50 -0.44 -4.86
CA THR A 99 0.50 0.84 -4.14
C THR A 99 -0.64 1.70 -4.68
N ILE A 100 -1.48 2.21 -3.77
CA ILE A 100 -2.69 2.96 -4.10
C ILE A 100 -2.53 4.40 -3.63
N ASN A 101 -2.85 5.35 -4.49
CA ASN A 101 -2.93 6.76 -4.13
C ASN A 101 -4.35 7.29 -4.37
N LYS A 102 -5.05 7.57 -3.30
CA LYS A 102 -6.31 8.32 -3.26
C LYS A 102 -6.23 9.39 -2.16
N VAL A 103 -5.12 10.09 -2.11
CA VAL A 103 -4.82 11.10 -1.08
C VAL A 103 -5.06 10.51 0.33
N CYS A 104 -5.69 11.23 1.25
CA CYS A 104 -5.94 10.76 2.63
C CYS A 104 -6.82 9.50 2.70
N GLY A 105 -7.54 9.17 1.64
CA GLY A 105 -8.40 7.99 1.54
C GLY A 105 -7.72 6.73 0.97
N SER A 106 -6.39 6.72 0.79
CA SER A 106 -5.68 5.64 0.10
C SER A 106 -5.84 4.27 0.77
N SER A 107 -5.62 4.20 2.09
CA SER A 107 -5.75 2.95 2.86
C SER A 107 -7.20 2.46 2.91
N LEU A 108 -8.16 3.37 3.04
CA LEU A 108 -9.58 3.01 3.01
C LEU A 108 -9.96 2.47 1.62
N LYS A 109 -9.41 3.07 0.54
CA LYS A 109 -9.62 2.57 -0.82
C LYS A 109 -9.02 1.16 -0.99
N ALA A 110 -7.85 0.89 -0.42
CA ALA A 110 -7.25 -0.44 -0.38
C ALA A 110 -8.21 -1.47 0.26
N ALA A 111 -8.80 -1.14 1.42
CA ALA A 111 -9.76 -1.99 2.10
C ALA A 111 -11.04 -2.23 1.26
N MET A 112 -11.52 -1.20 0.56
CA MET A 112 -12.68 -1.35 -0.35
C MET A 112 -12.39 -2.27 -1.53
N ILE A 113 -11.19 -2.21 -2.10
CA ILE A 113 -10.76 -3.09 -3.20
C ILE A 113 -10.73 -4.53 -2.69
N ALA A 114 -10.03 -4.79 -1.59
CA ALA A 114 -9.94 -6.12 -0.98
C ALA A 114 -11.33 -6.71 -0.66
N ALA A 115 -12.22 -5.92 -0.08
CA ALA A 115 -13.58 -6.34 0.19
C ALA A 115 -14.36 -6.72 -1.09
N THR A 116 -14.10 -6.02 -2.19
CA THR A 116 -14.71 -6.34 -3.49
C THR A 116 -14.15 -7.64 -4.06
N GLU A 117 -12.84 -7.85 -3.98
CA GLU A 117 -12.20 -9.09 -4.46
C GLU A 117 -12.65 -10.33 -3.68
N ILE A 118 -12.74 -10.21 -2.35
CA ILE A 118 -13.26 -11.31 -1.51
C ILE A 118 -14.71 -11.63 -1.89
N ARG A 119 -15.56 -10.61 -2.05
CA ARG A 119 -16.95 -10.83 -2.49
C ARG A 119 -17.05 -11.44 -3.89
N ALA A 120 -16.13 -11.10 -4.77
CA ALA A 120 -16.06 -11.64 -6.12
C ALA A 120 -15.44 -13.06 -6.17
N GLY A 121 -14.91 -13.57 -5.05
CA GLY A 121 -14.21 -14.87 -4.99
C GLY A 121 -12.87 -14.88 -5.71
N VAL A 122 -12.25 -13.71 -5.88
CA VAL A 122 -10.92 -13.54 -6.51
C VAL A 122 -9.81 -13.76 -5.49
N SER A 123 -10.03 -13.32 -4.25
CA SER A 123 -9.08 -13.45 -3.14
C SER A 123 -9.79 -13.96 -1.89
N GLU A 124 -9.10 -14.68 -1.05
CA GLU A 124 -9.58 -15.16 0.26
C GLU A 124 -8.90 -14.40 1.41
N VAL A 125 -7.59 -14.18 1.31
CA VAL A 125 -6.78 -13.49 2.33
C VAL A 125 -6.05 -12.31 1.72
N VAL A 126 -6.37 -11.11 2.18
CA VAL A 126 -5.78 -9.86 1.68
C VAL A 126 -5.23 -9.03 2.82
N ILE A 127 -3.99 -8.58 2.70
CA ILE A 127 -3.42 -7.59 3.61
C ILE A 127 -3.65 -6.20 2.99
N VAL A 128 -4.25 -5.32 3.77
CA VAL A 128 -4.49 -3.92 3.37
C VAL A 128 -3.92 -2.97 4.40
N GLY A 129 -3.35 -1.88 3.94
CA GLY A 129 -2.79 -0.89 4.85
C GLY A 129 -2.48 0.43 4.18
N GLY A 130 -1.66 1.20 4.86
CA GLY A 130 -1.07 2.42 4.34
C GLY A 130 0.18 2.77 5.11
N MET A 131 1.02 3.55 4.49
CA MET A 131 2.28 4.00 5.03
C MET A 131 2.58 5.40 4.52
N GLU A 132 3.20 6.20 5.34
CA GLU A 132 3.65 7.53 4.94
C GLU A 132 4.79 8.00 5.84
N SER A 133 5.75 8.70 5.29
CA SER A 133 6.80 9.39 6.04
C SER A 133 6.94 10.80 5.50
N MET A 134 6.20 11.73 6.10
CA MET A 134 6.23 13.14 5.72
C MET A 134 7.62 13.77 5.90
N THR A 135 8.36 13.30 6.91
CA THR A 135 9.72 13.78 7.20
C THR A 135 10.70 13.43 6.10
N ASN A 136 10.53 12.24 5.49
CA ASN A 136 11.45 11.71 4.48
C ASN A 136 10.96 11.98 3.03
N ALA A 137 9.86 12.73 2.88
CA ALA A 137 9.43 13.16 1.55
C ALA A 137 10.48 14.08 0.93
N PRO A 138 10.92 13.81 -0.31
CA PRO A 138 11.96 14.62 -0.96
C PRO A 138 11.42 15.98 -1.37
N HIS A 139 12.32 16.94 -1.50
CA HIS A 139 12.05 18.16 -2.23
C HIS A 139 12.24 17.92 -3.72
N ILE A 140 11.37 18.46 -4.54
CA ILE A 140 11.48 18.38 -5.99
C ILE A 140 11.85 19.74 -6.58
N SER A 141 12.65 19.72 -7.64
CA SER A 141 12.95 20.89 -8.44
C SER A 141 12.33 20.74 -9.81
N ARG A 142 11.56 21.73 -10.23
CA ARG A 142 10.99 21.79 -11.57
C ARG A 142 12.01 22.41 -12.54
N ASN A 143 11.98 21.95 -13.76
CA ASN A 143 12.80 22.53 -14.88
C ASN A 143 14.29 22.15 -14.89
N VAL A 144 14.77 21.22 -14.08
CA VAL A 144 16.17 20.75 -14.14
C VAL A 144 16.49 20.12 -15.53
N ALA A 145 15.51 19.44 -16.14
CA ALA A 145 15.68 18.79 -17.44
C ALA A 145 15.94 19.75 -18.62
N LYS A 146 15.82 21.07 -18.42
CA LYS A 146 16.06 22.10 -19.46
C LYS A 146 17.47 22.67 -19.43
N GLY A 147 18.40 22.07 -18.69
CA GLY A 147 19.80 22.51 -18.62
C GLY A 147 19.98 23.87 -17.95
N LYS A 148 19.03 24.34 -17.17
CA LYS A 148 19.16 25.54 -16.37
C LYS A 148 19.58 25.14 -14.96
N ASP A 149 20.65 25.76 -14.46
CA ASP A 149 21.03 25.65 -13.06
C ASP A 149 19.87 26.14 -12.20
N VAL A 150 19.39 25.27 -11.32
CA VAL A 150 18.33 25.64 -10.35
C VAL A 150 19.02 26.22 -9.14
N PRO A 151 18.76 27.49 -8.76
CA PRO A 151 19.37 28.08 -7.59
C PRO A 151 19.07 27.26 -6.35
N PHE A 152 20.06 27.11 -5.48
CA PHE A 152 19.90 26.46 -4.19
C PHE A 152 18.79 27.18 -3.41
N GLY A 153 17.72 26.48 -3.04
CA GLY A 153 16.54 27.05 -2.38
C GLY A 153 15.29 27.15 -3.25
N SER A 154 15.35 26.81 -4.54
CA SER A 154 14.18 26.71 -5.41
C SER A 154 13.50 25.34 -5.38
N LEU A 155 13.80 24.52 -4.38
CA LEU A 155 13.20 23.21 -4.17
C LEU A 155 11.82 23.35 -3.50
N GLU A 156 10.83 22.70 -4.09
CA GLU A 156 9.50 22.60 -3.50
C GLU A 156 9.34 21.27 -2.75
N SER A 157 8.71 21.30 -1.58
CA SER A 157 8.32 20.05 -0.89
C SER A 157 7.16 19.39 -1.63
N VAL A 158 7.20 18.09 -1.72
CA VAL A 158 6.16 17.26 -2.35
C VAL A 158 5.01 17.02 -1.38
#